data_f61497d0dcf33f3943196566220419fe
#
_entry.id   f61497d0dcf33f3943196566220419fe
#
_cell.length_a   1.000
_cell.length_b   1.000
_cell.length_c   1.000
_cell.angle_alpha   90.00
_cell.angle_beta   90.00
_cell.angle_gamma   90.00
#
_symmetry.space_group_name_H-M   'P 1'
#
loop_
_entity.id
_entity.type
_entity.pdbx_description
1 polymer ?
#
loop_
_entity_poly.entity_id
_entity_poly.type
_entity_poly.pdbx_seq_one_letter_code
_entity_poly.pdbx_strand_id
1 'polypeptide(L)'
;MIAPLLALFNRSMRVESRSIWTYLVRLLLVGFISLMLLITWMSSLIQAAPGRTFFNMLVFVNLVIIVGVGLVYFSSAITEEKEEATMGLLIMTGLNPVSILLGKSTSRMITMLLLLVAQFPFTLLAVTLGGVTVTQVIAAYVCMLAFTVLLCNIALYCSVCCQRAATASLLTGIAFVCFLIFPYIMKGVHILMVDNVMILDGGDLSLFIQRTSQGMIDMNPFRQMAQIVGIGFMGRIFSYQVWSSLAGGFFFFVLALLSFRSRTREQKVVSQGRGMVTRTQGRLSLFSAGRCWEKPLVWKDFNFLAGGKPMLIVKTLGLFMVAGIFMFFSILAVTNSYTIKTDWTEVFEATGGFIMIAAIVGFAIDLCVIASRVFKSEIKWKTHSSLMTLPWNTSSIVSQKLVGSLFGTLPYFIFFSAGAVLSLDVFFEVLYEMASEPDVVLGIILVFAQFIMFLYLVAFYSLILKWGALALAFVTYFMASTTLSYCIAIPGMMLSMASQQLFNSFFPLFLIGTGISVVIIIGLHMGISRQLERAAGAGD
;
A
#
# COMPACT_ATOMS: atom_id res chain seq x y z
N MET A 1 -28.64 -16.60 18.31
CA MET A 1 -27.37 -16.19 17.69
C MET A 1 -27.54 -15.20 16.54
N ILE A 2 -28.57 -15.29 15.72
CA ILE A 2 -28.73 -14.43 14.51
C ILE A 2 -29.16 -13.00 14.87
N ALA A 3 -30.07 -12.81 15.83
CA ALA A 3 -30.57 -11.49 16.21
C ALA A 3 -29.48 -10.50 16.70
N PRO A 4 -28.55 -10.86 17.60
CA PRO A 4 -27.49 -9.94 18.03
C PRO A 4 -26.47 -9.66 16.91
N LEU A 5 -26.20 -10.61 16.01
CA LEU A 5 -25.38 -10.42 14.83
C LEU A 5 -26.00 -9.38 13.88
N LEU A 6 -27.30 -9.50 13.59
CA LEU A 6 -28.04 -8.55 12.76
C LEU A 6 -28.10 -7.15 13.39
N ALA A 7 -28.21 -7.07 14.73
CA ALA A 7 -28.22 -5.80 15.43
C ALA A 7 -26.86 -5.05 15.30
N LEU A 8 -25.74 -5.77 15.49
CA LEU A 8 -24.39 -5.21 15.29
C LEU A 8 -24.14 -4.82 13.82
N PHE A 9 -24.55 -5.67 12.90
CA PHE A 9 -24.47 -5.41 11.48
C PHE A 9 -25.27 -4.15 11.09
N ASN A 10 -26.55 -4.06 11.48
CA ASN A 10 -27.40 -2.91 11.20
C ASN A 10 -26.84 -1.62 11.82
N ARG A 11 -26.29 -1.69 13.03
CA ARG A 11 -25.61 -0.54 13.65
C ARG A 11 -24.40 -0.10 12.83
N SER A 12 -23.51 -1.01 12.45
CA SER A 12 -22.34 -0.70 11.64
C SER A 12 -22.71 -0.10 10.29
N MET A 13 -23.65 -0.71 9.59
CA MET A 13 -24.14 -0.22 8.28
C MET A 13 -24.79 1.16 8.40
N ARG A 14 -25.53 1.43 9.47
CA ARG A 14 -26.15 2.74 9.71
C ARG A 14 -25.13 3.83 10.01
N VAL A 15 -24.05 3.50 10.70
CA VAL A 15 -22.95 4.44 10.95
C VAL A 15 -22.21 4.75 9.66
N GLU A 16 -21.88 3.73 8.88
CA GLU A 16 -21.17 3.89 7.59
C GLU A 16 -22.01 4.64 6.56
N SER A 17 -23.34 4.36 6.49
CA SER A 17 -24.24 5.04 5.56
C SER A 17 -24.46 6.53 5.88
N ARG A 18 -24.21 6.96 7.09
CA ARG A 18 -24.27 8.39 7.48
C ARG A 18 -22.99 9.16 7.18
N SER A 19 -21.92 8.46 6.86
CA SER A 19 -20.64 9.09 6.51
C SER A 19 -20.68 9.68 5.12
N ILE A 20 -20.52 10.99 5.00
CA ILE A 20 -20.45 11.72 3.72
C ILE A 20 -19.27 11.22 2.87
N TRP A 21 -18.21 10.76 3.55
CA TRP A 21 -17.00 10.25 2.90
C TRP A 21 -17.24 8.99 2.06
N THR A 22 -18.13 8.12 2.50
CA THR A 22 -18.49 6.90 1.76
C THR A 22 -19.13 7.24 0.40
N TYR A 23 -19.96 8.27 0.38
CA TYR A 23 -20.59 8.76 -0.85
C TYR A 23 -19.60 9.48 -1.75
N LEU A 24 -18.72 10.31 -1.19
CA LEU A 24 -17.68 11.00 -1.94
C LEU A 24 -16.73 10.02 -2.63
N VAL A 25 -16.30 8.96 -1.93
CA VAL A 25 -15.44 7.92 -2.53
C VAL A 25 -16.14 7.24 -3.70
N ARG A 26 -17.42 6.90 -3.56
CA ARG A 26 -18.20 6.30 -4.66
C ARG A 26 -18.38 7.26 -5.83
N LEU A 27 -18.69 8.52 -5.56
CA LEU A 27 -18.83 9.56 -6.59
C LEU A 27 -17.53 9.75 -7.35
N LEU A 28 -16.41 9.87 -6.65
CA LEU A 28 -15.09 10.00 -7.26
C LEU A 28 -14.74 8.77 -8.11
N LEU A 29 -15.04 7.56 -7.61
CA LEU A 29 -14.78 6.33 -8.34
C LEU A 29 -15.61 6.26 -9.63
N VAL A 30 -16.91 6.53 -9.54
CA VAL A 30 -17.79 6.55 -10.72
C VAL A 30 -17.38 7.62 -11.72
N GLY A 31 -17.03 8.82 -11.23
CA GLY A 31 -16.50 9.89 -12.07
C GLY A 31 -15.20 9.49 -12.77
N PHE A 32 -14.29 8.84 -12.05
CA PHE A 32 -13.04 8.31 -12.60
C PHE A 32 -13.29 7.24 -13.69
N ILE A 33 -14.19 6.30 -13.44
CA ILE A 33 -14.54 5.26 -14.42
C ILE A 33 -15.20 5.88 -15.67
N SER A 34 -16.08 6.87 -15.48
CA SER A 34 -16.71 7.60 -16.60
C SER A 34 -15.66 8.32 -17.44
N LEU A 35 -14.65 8.90 -16.80
CA LEU A 35 -13.55 9.55 -17.48
C LEU A 35 -12.67 8.52 -18.22
N MET A 36 -12.37 7.37 -17.61
CA MET A 36 -11.68 6.26 -18.26
C MET A 36 -12.42 5.74 -19.48
N LEU A 37 -13.76 5.66 -19.41
CA LEU A 37 -14.61 5.28 -20.53
C LEU A 37 -14.47 6.30 -21.68
N LEU A 38 -14.55 7.59 -21.37
CA LEU A 38 -14.41 8.67 -22.33
C LEU A 38 -13.05 8.63 -23.02
N ILE A 39 -11.99 8.44 -22.26
CA ILE A 39 -10.61 8.29 -22.76
C ILE A 39 -10.51 7.09 -23.70
N THR A 40 -11.06 5.95 -23.30
CA THR A 40 -11.04 4.74 -24.12
C THR A 40 -11.84 4.93 -25.41
N TRP A 41 -12.94 5.67 -25.37
CA TRP A 41 -13.69 6.00 -26.56
C TRP A 41 -12.88 6.89 -27.51
N MET A 42 -12.21 7.91 -27.00
CA MET A 42 -11.31 8.74 -27.82
C MET A 42 -10.19 7.92 -28.47
N SER A 43 -9.63 6.94 -27.72
CA SER A 43 -8.60 6.03 -28.24
C SER A 43 -9.15 4.97 -29.22
N SER A 44 -10.48 4.76 -29.30
CA SER A 44 -11.11 3.80 -30.22
C SER A 44 -10.92 4.16 -31.69
N LEU A 45 -10.59 5.43 -31.99
CA LEU A 45 -10.22 5.88 -33.33
C LEU A 45 -8.91 5.22 -33.82
N ILE A 46 -8.11 4.69 -32.89
CA ILE A 46 -6.79 4.10 -33.15
C ILE A 46 -6.76 2.60 -32.86
N GLN A 47 -7.59 2.11 -31.94
CA GLN A 47 -7.56 0.73 -31.44
C GLN A 47 -8.79 -0.06 -31.92
N ALA A 48 -8.56 -1.28 -32.41
CA ALA A 48 -9.59 -2.15 -32.95
C ALA A 48 -10.60 -2.70 -31.90
N ALA A 49 -10.26 -2.70 -30.60
CA ALA A 49 -11.11 -3.27 -29.54
C ALA A 49 -11.09 -2.41 -28.25
N PRO A 50 -11.78 -1.27 -28.23
CA PRO A 50 -11.76 -0.33 -27.09
C PRO A 50 -12.33 -0.95 -25.81
N GLY A 51 -13.36 -1.81 -25.90
CA GLY A 51 -13.97 -2.43 -24.73
C GLY A 51 -13.01 -3.32 -23.93
N ARG A 52 -12.08 -3.98 -24.60
CA ARG A 52 -11.06 -4.79 -23.93
C ARG A 52 -10.05 -3.93 -23.14
N THR A 53 -9.59 -2.84 -23.72
CA THR A 53 -8.67 -1.90 -23.05
C THR A 53 -9.34 -1.30 -21.83
N PHE A 54 -10.60 -0.87 -21.96
CA PHE A 54 -11.39 -0.35 -20.85
C PHE A 54 -11.59 -1.38 -19.74
N PHE A 55 -11.95 -2.62 -20.08
CA PHE A 55 -12.14 -3.70 -19.11
C PHE A 55 -10.85 -4.03 -18.37
N ASN A 56 -9.74 -4.12 -19.09
CA ASN A 56 -8.43 -4.36 -18.51
C ASN A 56 -8.06 -3.28 -17.47
N MET A 57 -8.18 -2.02 -17.84
CA MET A 57 -7.94 -0.89 -16.92
C MET A 57 -8.83 -0.96 -15.68
N LEU A 58 -10.13 -1.23 -15.87
CA LEU A 58 -11.10 -1.29 -14.79
C LEU A 58 -10.80 -2.45 -13.82
N VAL A 59 -10.42 -3.62 -14.32
CA VAL A 59 -10.02 -4.78 -13.51
C VAL A 59 -8.77 -4.46 -12.68
N PHE A 60 -7.74 -3.87 -13.28
CA PHE A 60 -6.54 -3.48 -12.55
C PHE A 60 -6.78 -2.40 -11.50
N VAL A 61 -7.58 -1.38 -11.83
CA VAL A 61 -8.00 -0.34 -10.87
C VAL A 61 -8.72 -0.98 -9.67
N ASN A 62 -9.62 -1.91 -9.91
CA ASN A 62 -10.32 -2.62 -8.84
C ASN A 62 -9.38 -3.43 -7.96
N LEU A 63 -8.43 -4.16 -8.53
CA LEU A 63 -7.42 -4.90 -7.75
C LEU A 63 -6.60 -3.95 -6.87
N VAL A 64 -6.15 -2.83 -7.43
CA VAL A 64 -5.40 -1.81 -6.70
C VAL A 64 -6.22 -1.23 -5.55
N ILE A 65 -7.51 -0.96 -5.77
CA ILE A 65 -8.42 -0.46 -4.73
C ILE A 65 -8.66 -1.52 -3.66
N ILE A 66 -8.93 -2.77 -4.03
CA ILE A 66 -9.15 -3.87 -3.07
C ILE A 66 -7.91 -4.05 -2.18
N VAL A 67 -6.71 -4.04 -2.76
CA VAL A 67 -5.47 -4.16 -1.99
C VAL A 67 -5.21 -2.91 -1.16
N GLY A 68 -5.15 -1.73 -1.77
CA GLY A 68 -4.75 -0.49 -1.11
C GLY A 68 -5.72 -0.06 0.00
N VAL A 69 -7.02 -0.10 -0.29
CA VAL A 69 -8.06 0.23 0.71
C VAL A 69 -8.27 -0.93 1.66
N GLY A 70 -8.37 -2.16 1.14
CA GLY A 70 -8.70 -3.35 1.91
C GLY A 70 -7.71 -3.62 3.04
N LEU A 71 -6.39 -3.48 2.78
CA LEU A 71 -5.36 -3.66 3.80
C LEU A 71 -5.56 -2.77 5.03
N VAL A 72 -5.91 -1.50 4.83
CA VAL A 72 -6.10 -0.55 5.93
C VAL A 72 -7.51 -0.66 6.53
N TYR A 73 -8.52 -0.76 5.68
CA TYR A 73 -9.92 -0.73 6.07
C TYR A 73 -10.32 -2.00 6.84
N PHE A 74 -9.94 -3.18 6.34
CA PHE A 74 -10.27 -4.44 7.03
C PHE A 74 -9.46 -4.66 8.29
N SER A 75 -8.18 -4.24 8.32
CA SER A 75 -7.32 -4.40 9.50
C SER A 75 -7.75 -3.55 10.69
N SER A 76 -8.51 -2.49 10.48
CA SER A 76 -9.03 -1.64 11.56
C SER A 76 -10.31 -2.19 12.21
N ALA A 77 -10.89 -3.31 11.73
CA ALA A 77 -12.18 -3.84 12.16
C ALA A 77 -12.33 -4.04 13.68
N ILE A 78 -11.33 -4.61 14.33
CA ILE A 78 -11.31 -4.87 15.77
C ILE A 78 -10.39 -3.89 16.51
N THR A 79 -9.33 -3.43 15.85
CA THR A 79 -8.38 -2.52 16.47
C THR A 79 -8.98 -1.14 16.78
N GLU A 80 -9.99 -0.68 16.04
CA GLU A 80 -10.77 0.53 16.39
C GLU A 80 -11.39 0.42 17.78
N GLU A 81 -12.10 -0.68 18.07
CA GLU A 81 -12.71 -0.92 19.37
C GLU A 81 -11.67 -1.03 20.49
N LYS A 82 -10.50 -1.59 20.19
CA LYS A 82 -9.39 -1.66 21.14
C LYS A 82 -8.77 -0.28 21.41
N GLU A 83 -8.58 0.54 20.37
CA GLU A 83 -8.03 1.89 20.52
C GLU A 83 -8.98 2.86 21.19
N GLU A 84 -10.30 2.69 21.02
CA GLU A 84 -11.35 3.47 21.68
C GLU A 84 -11.68 2.96 23.09
N ALA A 85 -11.04 1.85 23.52
CA ALA A 85 -11.31 1.17 24.79
C ALA A 85 -12.78 0.70 24.95
N THR A 86 -13.52 0.54 23.84
CA THR A 86 -14.92 0.09 23.82
C THR A 86 -15.06 -1.42 23.78
N MET A 87 -13.96 -2.14 23.52
CA MET A 87 -13.96 -3.60 23.43
C MET A 87 -14.44 -4.30 24.72
N GLY A 88 -14.09 -3.74 25.88
CA GLY A 88 -14.56 -4.24 27.17
C GLY A 88 -16.08 -4.15 27.34
N LEU A 89 -16.66 -3.02 26.93
CA LEU A 89 -18.11 -2.83 26.92
C LEU A 89 -18.80 -3.82 25.99
N LEU A 90 -18.21 -4.06 24.81
CA LEU A 90 -18.75 -5.02 23.83
C LEU A 90 -18.76 -6.46 24.39
N ILE A 91 -17.75 -6.85 25.15
CA ILE A 91 -17.68 -8.16 25.78
C ILE A 91 -18.68 -8.27 26.94
N MET A 92 -18.88 -7.20 27.73
CA MET A 92 -19.85 -7.16 28.82
C MET A 92 -21.30 -7.32 28.35
N THR A 93 -21.60 -7.05 27.06
CA THR A 93 -22.94 -7.33 26.50
C THR A 93 -23.25 -8.83 26.35
N GLY A 94 -22.32 -9.72 26.69
CA GLY A 94 -22.52 -11.17 26.61
C GLY A 94 -22.58 -11.73 25.19
N LEU A 95 -22.15 -10.95 24.19
CA LEU A 95 -22.15 -11.37 22.79
C LEU A 95 -21.12 -12.48 22.51
N ASN A 96 -21.52 -13.47 21.72
CA ASN A 96 -20.63 -14.53 21.30
C ASN A 96 -19.49 -13.95 20.44
N PRO A 97 -18.23 -14.37 20.62
CA PRO A 97 -17.08 -13.98 19.79
C PRO A 97 -17.33 -14.07 18.28
N VAL A 98 -18.01 -15.13 17.84
CA VAL A 98 -18.40 -15.30 16.42
C VAL A 98 -19.28 -14.16 15.93
N SER A 99 -20.27 -13.74 16.74
CA SER A 99 -21.18 -12.65 16.38
C SER A 99 -20.47 -11.31 16.31
N ILE A 100 -19.48 -11.07 17.15
CA ILE A 100 -18.65 -9.85 17.14
C ILE A 100 -17.79 -9.82 15.89
N LEU A 101 -17.05 -10.90 15.62
CA LEU A 101 -16.15 -10.97 14.47
C LEU A 101 -16.92 -10.89 13.14
N LEU A 102 -17.97 -11.70 12.98
CA LEU A 102 -18.81 -11.66 11.77
C LEU A 102 -19.51 -10.31 11.60
N GLY A 103 -20.11 -9.75 12.66
CA GLY A 103 -20.81 -8.47 12.57
C GLY A 103 -19.93 -7.32 12.11
N LYS A 104 -18.67 -7.30 12.56
CA LYS A 104 -17.69 -6.26 12.19
C LYS A 104 -17.04 -6.50 10.83
N SER A 105 -16.68 -7.75 10.49
CA SER A 105 -16.06 -8.06 9.20
C SER A 105 -17.05 -7.97 8.05
N THR A 106 -18.29 -8.46 8.24
CA THR A 106 -19.32 -8.49 7.18
C THR A 106 -19.75 -7.09 6.78
N SER A 107 -19.91 -6.15 7.73
CA SER A 107 -20.27 -4.76 7.39
C SER A 107 -19.23 -4.12 6.47
N ARG A 108 -17.95 -4.28 6.76
CA ARG A 108 -16.87 -3.76 5.92
C ARG A 108 -16.77 -4.45 4.57
N MET A 109 -16.98 -5.76 4.56
CA MET A 109 -17.00 -6.53 3.32
C MET A 109 -18.14 -6.09 2.40
N ILE A 110 -19.34 -5.82 2.95
CA ILE A 110 -20.48 -5.29 2.18
C ILE A 110 -20.20 -3.90 1.64
N THR A 111 -19.53 -3.03 2.38
CA THR A 111 -19.15 -1.70 1.89
C THR A 111 -18.23 -1.80 0.67
N MET A 112 -17.26 -2.72 0.67
CA MET A 112 -16.42 -2.99 -0.50
C MET A 112 -17.21 -3.65 -1.65
N LEU A 113 -18.12 -4.57 -1.35
CA LEU A 113 -18.99 -5.19 -2.34
C LEU A 113 -19.87 -4.15 -3.03
N LEU A 114 -20.45 -3.21 -2.27
CA LEU A 114 -21.24 -2.11 -2.84
C LEU A 114 -20.42 -1.21 -3.77
N LEU A 115 -19.13 -1.06 -3.49
CA LEU A 115 -18.22 -0.32 -4.35
C LEU A 115 -17.98 -1.05 -5.68
N LEU A 116 -17.83 -2.38 -5.65
CA LEU A 116 -17.72 -3.21 -6.85
C LEU A 116 -19.05 -3.24 -7.66
N VAL A 117 -20.18 -3.35 -6.97
CA VAL A 117 -21.52 -3.35 -7.61
C VAL A 117 -21.80 -2.01 -8.30
N ALA A 118 -21.38 -0.89 -7.73
CA ALA A 118 -21.54 0.43 -8.34
C ALA A 118 -20.86 0.55 -9.71
N GLN A 119 -19.82 -0.24 -9.95
CA GLN A 119 -19.05 -0.25 -11.21
C GLN A 119 -19.59 -1.26 -12.23
N PHE A 120 -20.46 -2.19 -11.82
CA PHE A 120 -20.97 -3.27 -12.67
C PHE A 120 -21.63 -2.77 -13.99
N PRO A 121 -22.44 -1.70 -14.00
CA PRO A 121 -22.99 -1.17 -15.25
C PRO A 121 -21.92 -0.75 -16.27
N PHE A 122 -20.82 -0.17 -15.80
CA PHE A 122 -19.71 0.24 -16.67
C PHE A 122 -18.94 -0.96 -17.25
N THR A 123 -18.80 -2.04 -16.48
CA THR A 123 -18.20 -3.27 -17.01
C THR A 123 -19.07 -3.94 -18.07
N LEU A 124 -20.40 -3.83 -17.97
CA LEU A 124 -21.28 -4.29 -19.03
C LEU A 124 -21.16 -3.45 -20.30
N LEU A 125 -20.89 -2.14 -20.18
CA LEU A 125 -20.58 -1.29 -21.33
C LEU A 125 -19.31 -1.75 -22.05
N ALA A 126 -18.30 -2.31 -21.34
CA ALA A 126 -17.13 -2.90 -21.98
C ALA A 126 -17.48 -4.03 -22.95
N VAL A 127 -18.52 -4.81 -22.63
CA VAL A 127 -19.01 -5.89 -23.52
C VAL A 127 -19.64 -5.30 -24.79
N THR A 128 -20.41 -4.22 -24.68
CA THR A 128 -21.05 -3.57 -25.85
C THR A 128 -20.03 -2.85 -26.74
N LEU A 129 -18.91 -2.35 -26.16
CA LEU A 129 -17.80 -1.76 -26.90
C LEU A 129 -16.95 -2.82 -27.63
N GLY A 130 -17.15 -4.10 -27.34
CA GLY A 130 -16.52 -5.21 -28.02
C GLY A 130 -15.16 -5.64 -27.43
N GLY A 131 -14.78 -6.89 -27.75
CA GLY A 131 -13.52 -7.48 -27.31
C GLY A 131 -13.56 -8.15 -25.93
N VAL A 132 -14.70 -8.15 -25.22
CA VAL A 132 -14.90 -8.80 -23.92
C VAL A 132 -16.21 -9.60 -23.92
N THR A 133 -16.18 -10.80 -23.34
CA THR A 133 -17.36 -11.64 -23.17
C THR A 133 -18.00 -11.44 -21.81
N VAL A 134 -19.32 -11.65 -21.71
CA VAL A 134 -20.05 -11.61 -20.41
C VAL A 134 -19.46 -12.61 -19.42
N THR A 135 -19.00 -13.77 -19.90
CA THR A 135 -18.35 -14.79 -19.08
C THR A 135 -17.05 -14.29 -18.43
N GLN A 136 -16.24 -13.50 -19.16
CA GLN A 136 -15.04 -12.85 -18.61
C GLN A 136 -15.39 -11.86 -17.51
N VAL A 137 -16.44 -11.04 -17.70
CA VAL A 137 -16.91 -10.09 -16.70
C VAL A 137 -17.33 -10.83 -15.42
N ILE A 138 -18.18 -11.84 -15.52
CA ILE A 138 -18.64 -12.61 -14.37
C ILE A 138 -17.44 -13.30 -13.66
N ALA A 139 -16.55 -13.92 -14.42
CA ALA A 139 -15.35 -14.58 -13.87
C ALA A 139 -14.46 -13.59 -13.10
N ALA A 140 -14.27 -12.38 -13.62
CA ALA A 140 -13.48 -11.33 -12.96
C ALA A 140 -14.14 -10.90 -11.63
N TYR A 141 -15.44 -10.64 -11.62
CA TYR A 141 -16.14 -10.27 -10.38
C TYR A 141 -16.12 -11.37 -9.33
N VAL A 142 -16.35 -12.62 -9.71
CA VAL A 142 -16.28 -13.78 -8.80
C VAL A 142 -14.87 -13.93 -8.21
N CYS A 143 -13.83 -13.77 -9.02
CA CYS A 143 -12.44 -13.80 -8.60
C CYS A 143 -12.13 -12.64 -7.61
N MET A 144 -12.55 -11.39 -7.92
CA MET A 144 -12.37 -10.23 -7.03
C MET A 144 -13.10 -10.41 -5.70
N LEU A 145 -14.33 -10.93 -5.71
CA LEU A 145 -15.10 -11.19 -4.50
C LEU A 145 -14.42 -12.24 -3.62
N ALA A 146 -13.99 -13.35 -4.20
CA ALA A 146 -13.28 -14.40 -3.46
C ALA A 146 -11.97 -13.87 -2.85
N PHE A 147 -11.23 -13.05 -3.60
CA PHE A 147 -10.03 -12.40 -3.13
C PHE A 147 -10.32 -11.40 -2.00
N THR A 148 -11.39 -10.61 -2.09
CA THR A 148 -11.82 -9.69 -1.03
C THR A 148 -12.14 -10.44 0.27
N VAL A 149 -12.79 -11.62 0.18
CA VAL A 149 -13.06 -12.48 1.35
C VAL A 149 -11.75 -12.96 1.99
N LEU A 150 -10.79 -13.41 1.19
CA LEU A 150 -9.47 -13.83 1.70
C LEU A 150 -8.77 -12.68 2.42
N LEU A 151 -8.64 -11.53 1.77
CA LEU A 151 -7.95 -10.36 2.30
C LEU A 151 -8.62 -9.83 3.57
N CYS A 152 -9.96 -9.81 3.61
CA CYS A 152 -10.73 -9.40 4.78
C CYS A 152 -10.44 -10.29 5.99
N ASN A 153 -10.36 -11.62 5.80
CA ASN A 153 -10.13 -12.54 6.91
C ASN A 153 -8.66 -12.57 7.37
N ILE A 154 -7.69 -12.39 6.47
CA ILE A 154 -6.28 -12.18 6.86
C ILE A 154 -6.17 -10.91 7.70
N ALA A 155 -6.77 -9.81 7.25
CA ALA A 155 -6.76 -8.53 7.95
C ALA A 155 -7.50 -8.60 9.29
N LEU A 156 -8.61 -9.34 9.37
CA LEU A 156 -9.34 -9.60 10.61
C LEU A 156 -8.46 -10.34 11.63
N TYR A 157 -7.75 -11.38 11.22
CA TYR A 157 -6.82 -12.11 12.09
C TYR A 157 -5.72 -11.19 12.62
N CYS A 158 -5.08 -10.38 11.75
CA CYS A 158 -4.08 -9.40 12.16
C CYS A 158 -4.66 -8.35 13.13
N SER A 159 -5.91 -7.91 12.90
CA SER A 159 -6.64 -6.97 13.76
C SER A 159 -6.90 -7.54 15.16
N VAL A 160 -7.20 -8.84 15.26
CA VAL A 160 -7.34 -9.54 16.55
C VAL A 160 -6.00 -9.63 17.28
N CYS A 161 -4.91 -9.89 16.59
CA CYS A 161 -3.58 -10.04 17.18
C CYS A 161 -2.96 -8.71 17.63
N CYS A 162 -3.23 -7.61 16.93
CA CYS A 162 -2.61 -6.30 17.18
C CYS A 162 -3.47 -5.42 18.11
N GLN A 163 -2.79 -4.46 18.78
CA GLN A 163 -3.46 -3.48 19.64
C GLN A 163 -3.75 -2.15 18.92
N ARG A 164 -3.02 -1.86 17.85
CA ARG A 164 -3.14 -0.60 17.09
C ARG A 164 -3.47 -0.88 15.63
N ALA A 165 -4.34 -0.07 15.05
CA ALA A 165 -4.75 -0.19 13.65
C ALA A 165 -3.54 -0.10 12.68
N ALA A 166 -2.59 0.80 12.97
CA ALA A 166 -1.39 0.95 12.15
C ALA A 166 -0.47 -0.29 12.15
N THR A 167 -0.36 -1.00 13.28
CA THR A 167 0.41 -2.26 13.34
C THR A 167 -0.33 -3.40 12.70
N ALA A 168 -1.67 -3.42 12.79
CA ALA A 168 -2.49 -4.43 12.14
C ALA A 168 -2.44 -4.27 10.61
N SER A 169 -2.53 -3.05 10.08
CA SER A 169 -2.44 -2.81 8.63
C SER A 169 -1.05 -3.16 8.07
N LEU A 170 0.02 -2.82 8.81
CA LEU A 170 1.37 -3.19 8.43
C LEU A 170 1.57 -4.72 8.42
N LEU A 171 1.11 -5.41 9.46
CA LEU A 171 1.20 -6.86 9.54
C LEU A 171 0.38 -7.54 8.44
N THR A 172 -0.82 -7.00 8.13
CA THR A 172 -1.64 -7.49 7.01
C THR A 172 -0.94 -7.28 5.67
N GLY A 173 -0.29 -6.12 5.49
CA GLY A 173 0.51 -5.83 4.30
C GLY A 173 1.67 -6.80 4.14
N ILE A 174 2.43 -7.04 5.21
CA ILE A 174 3.53 -8.03 5.21
C ILE A 174 3.00 -9.43 4.88
N ALA A 175 1.92 -9.87 5.54
CA ALA A 175 1.32 -11.17 5.29
C ALA A 175 0.87 -11.33 3.83
N PHE A 176 0.31 -10.27 3.25
CA PHE A 176 -0.11 -10.23 1.85
C PHE A 176 1.10 -10.29 0.89
N VAL A 177 2.13 -9.50 1.15
CA VAL A 177 3.38 -9.52 0.35
C VAL A 177 4.06 -10.89 0.44
N CYS A 178 4.12 -11.48 1.64
CA CYS A 178 4.62 -12.84 1.82
C CYS A 178 3.79 -13.85 1.02
N PHE A 179 2.47 -13.74 1.04
CA PHE A 179 1.58 -14.60 0.25
C PHE A 179 1.88 -14.51 -1.26
N LEU A 180 2.19 -13.31 -1.77
CA LEU A 180 2.51 -13.13 -3.19
C LEU A 180 3.92 -13.64 -3.56
N ILE A 181 4.92 -13.41 -2.71
CA ILE A 181 6.34 -13.67 -3.04
C ILE A 181 6.74 -15.11 -2.71
N PHE A 182 6.21 -15.68 -1.63
CA PHE A 182 6.60 -17.00 -1.13
C PHE A 182 6.57 -18.13 -2.18
N PRO A 183 5.55 -18.23 -3.06
CA PRO A 183 5.51 -19.26 -4.10
C PRO A 183 6.68 -19.15 -5.10
N TYR A 184 7.09 -17.94 -5.43
CA TYR A 184 8.20 -17.69 -6.35
C TYR A 184 9.54 -18.00 -5.70
N ILE A 185 9.71 -17.67 -4.41
CA ILE A 185 10.89 -18.09 -3.63
C ILE A 185 10.97 -19.62 -3.58
N MET A 186 9.86 -20.28 -3.28
CA MET A 186 9.80 -21.74 -3.22
C MET A 186 10.17 -22.40 -4.56
N LYS A 187 9.68 -21.82 -5.68
CA LYS A 187 10.05 -22.25 -7.02
C LYS A 187 11.53 -22.01 -7.31
N GLY A 188 12.08 -20.85 -6.93
CA GLY A 188 13.50 -20.53 -7.08
C GLY A 188 14.40 -21.49 -6.29
N VAL A 189 14.05 -21.76 -5.03
CA VAL A 189 14.77 -22.74 -4.19
C VAL A 189 14.71 -24.13 -4.80
N HIS A 190 13.58 -24.54 -5.36
CA HIS A 190 13.46 -25.83 -6.06
C HIS A 190 14.41 -25.93 -7.24
N ILE A 191 14.46 -24.93 -8.10
CA ILE A 191 15.38 -24.87 -9.25
C ILE A 191 16.83 -24.99 -8.75
N LEU A 192 17.20 -24.21 -7.73
CA LEU A 192 18.54 -24.25 -7.14
C LEU A 192 18.90 -25.63 -6.56
N MET A 193 17.95 -26.33 -5.92
CA MET A 193 18.19 -27.67 -5.38
C MET A 193 18.35 -28.73 -6.46
N VAL A 194 17.66 -28.60 -7.59
CA VAL A 194 17.79 -29.50 -8.73
C VAL A 194 19.12 -29.24 -9.44
N ASP A 195 19.46 -28.00 -9.70
CA ASP A 195 20.71 -27.62 -10.39
C ASP A 195 21.96 -28.01 -9.58
N ASN A 196 21.92 -27.95 -8.25
CA ASN A 196 23.00 -28.41 -7.35
C ASN A 196 23.03 -29.94 -7.12
N VAL A 197 22.22 -30.70 -7.84
CA VAL A 197 22.14 -32.17 -7.69
C VAL A 197 21.78 -32.60 -6.23
N MET A 198 21.24 -31.69 -5.42
CA MET A 198 20.78 -32.03 -4.08
C MET A 198 19.48 -32.84 -4.09
N ILE A 199 18.67 -32.65 -5.13
CA ILE A 199 17.42 -33.38 -5.36
C ILE A 199 17.40 -33.87 -6.81
N LEU A 200 17.02 -35.14 -6.99
CA LEU A 200 16.88 -35.72 -8.33
C LEU A 200 15.70 -35.05 -9.05
N ASP A 201 15.93 -34.55 -10.26
CA ASP A 201 14.83 -34.02 -11.08
C ASP A 201 13.84 -35.15 -11.38
N GLY A 202 12.53 -34.90 -11.11
CA GLY A 202 11.49 -35.93 -11.21
C GLY A 202 11.35 -36.87 -9.99
N GLY A 203 12.15 -36.70 -8.94
CA GLY A 203 11.97 -37.42 -7.67
C GLY A 203 10.71 -36.93 -6.91
N ASP A 204 10.19 -37.77 -6.00
CA ASP A 204 8.94 -37.47 -5.25
C ASP A 204 8.97 -36.11 -4.53
N LEU A 205 10.11 -35.74 -3.96
CA LEU A 205 10.30 -34.47 -3.27
C LEU A 205 10.29 -33.28 -4.25
N SER A 206 10.97 -33.43 -5.38
CA SER A 206 11.00 -32.45 -6.48
C SER A 206 9.58 -32.20 -7.02
N LEU A 207 8.85 -33.27 -7.33
CA LEU A 207 7.46 -33.20 -7.79
C LEU A 207 6.52 -32.58 -6.75
N PHE A 208 6.72 -32.89 -5.46
CA PHE A 208 5.93 -32.28 -4.39
C PHE A 208 6.15 -30.77 -4.29
N ILE A 209 7.41 -30.30 -4.29
CA ILE A 209 7.74 -28.88 -4.22
C ILE A 209 7.22 -28.16 -5.46
N GLN A 210 7.40 -28.74 -6.65
CA GLN A 210 6.92 -28.19 -7.91
C GLN A 210 5.39 -28.06 -7.94
N ARG A 211 4.65 -29.10 -7.55
CA ARG A 211 3.19 -29.08 -7.51
C ARG A 211 2.68 -28.06 -6.49
N THR A 212 3.32 -27.99 -5.32
CA THR A 212 2.92 -27.07 -4.24
C THR A 212 3.19 -25.62 -4.65
N SER A 213 4.37 -25.32 -5.19
CA SER A 213 4.71 -23.97 -5.67
C SER A 213 3.80 -23.53 -6.82
N GLN A 214 3.53 -24.42 -7.77
CA GLN A 214 2.62 -24.14 -8.89
C GLN A 214 1.19 -23.93 -8.40
N GLY A 215 0.70 -24.75 -7.49
CA GLY A 215 -0.62 -24.57 -6.86
C GLY A 215 -0.75 -23.22 -6.14
N MET A 216 0.29 -22.80 -5.41
CA MET A 216 0.31 -21.49 -4.75
C MET A 216 0.39 -20.32 -5.76
N ILE A 217 1.11 -20.48 -6.87
CA ILE A 217 1.13 -19.49 -7.96
C ILE A 217 -0.25 -19.36 -8.60
N ASP A 218 -0.97 -20.47 -8.77
CA ASP A 218 -2.32 -20.47 -9.33
C ASP A 218 -3.39 -19.90 -8.36
N MET A 219 -3.07 -19.77 -7.06
CA MET A 219 -3.88 -19.03 -6.08
C MET A 219 -3.75 -17.50 -6.23
N ASN A 220 -2.75 -17.00 -6.97
CA ASN A 220 -2.47 -15.57 -7.07
C ASN A 220 -3.60 -14.86 -7.86
N PRO A 221 -4.32 -13.89 -7.25
CA PRO A 221 -5.42 -13.20 -7.90
C PRO A 221 -4.97 -12.35 -9.10
N PHE A 222 -3.75 -11.80 -9.06
CA PHE A 222 -3.20 -11.00 -10.17
C PHE A 222 -2.97 -11.86 -11.42
N ARG A 223 -2.42 -13.07 -11.24
CA ARG A 223 -2.21 -14.01 -12.34
C ARG A 223 -3.54 -14.47 -12.94
N GLN A 224 -4.50 -14.80 -12.08
CA GLN A 224 -5.83 -15.22 -12.54
C GLN A 224 -6.53 -14.10 -13.31
N MET A 225 -6.43 -12.85 -12.85
CA MET A 225 -6.98 -11.70 -13.56
C MET A 225 -6.30 -11.47 -14.91
N ALA A 226 -4.98 -11.60 -14.99
CA ALA A 226 -4.26 -11.51 -16.25
C ALA A 226 -4.73 -12.58 -17.27
N GLN A 227 -5.05 -13.79 -16.79
CA GLN A 227 -5.62 -14.85 -17.64
C GLN A 227 -7.04 -14.53 -18.09
N ILE A 228 -7.90 -14.01 -17.20
CA ILE A 228 -9.28 -13.64 -17.54
C ILE A 228 -9.33 -12.52 -18.59
N VAL A 229 -8.45 -11.53 -18.48
CA VAL A 229 -8.37 -10.40 -19.43
C VAL A 229 -7.69 -10.82 -20.74
N GLY A 230 -7.01 -11.96 -20.77
CA GLY A 230 -6.34 -12.53 -21.94
C GLY A 230 -7.30 -12.77 -23.11
N ILE A 231 -6.73 -12.86 -24.34
CA ILE A 231 -7.49 -13.17 -25.55
C ILE A 231 -7.96 -14.63 -25.49
N GLY A 232 -9.23 -14.88 -25.84
CA GLY A 232 -9.75 -16.26 -25.97
C GLY A 232 -9.93 -16.97 -24.64
N PHE A 233 -10.30 -16.25 -23.57
CA PHE A 233 -10.60 -16.85 -22.28
C PHE A 233 -11.71 -17.92 -22.41
N MET A 234 -11.34 -19.18 -22.24
CA MET A 234 -12.24 -20.34 -22.15
C MET A 234 -12.25 -20.95 -20.74
N GLY A 235 -11.77 -20.19 -19.74
CA GLY A 235 -11.66 -20.67 -18.36
C GLY A 235 -13.02 -20.81 -17.66
N ARG A 236 -13.04 -21.60 -16.59
CA ARG A 236 -14.22 -21.74 -15.73
C ARG A 236 -14.41 -20.50 -14.87
N ILE A 237 -15.67 -20.09 -14.65
CA ILE A 237 -16.03 -18.97 -13.75
C ILE A 237 -15.51 -19.25 -12.34
N PHE A 238 -15.68 -20.49 -11.85
CA PHE A 238 -15.14 -20.95 -10.56
C PHE A 238 -13.76 -21.58 -10.77
N SER A 239 -12.75 -20.73 -10.84
CA SER A 239 -11.35 -21.14 -10.97
C SER A 239 -10.78 -21.69 -9.65
N TYR A 240 -9.61 -22.33 -9.73
CA TYR A 240 -8.88 -22.80 -8.54
C TYR A 240 -8.60 -21.67 -7.53
N GLN A 241 -8.29 -20.47 -8.01
CA GLN A 241 -8.09 -19.29 -7.18
C GLN A 241 -9.33 -18.96 -6.34
N VAL A 242 -10.55 -19.08 -6.88
CA VAL A 242 -11.79 -18.79 -6.14
C VAL A 242 -11.96 -19.74 -4.96
N TRP A 243 -11.82 -21.05 -5.20
CA TRP A 243 -11.96 -22.05 -4.14
C TRP A 243 -10.86 -21.94 -3.08
N SER A 244 -9.60 -21.72 -3.51
CA SER A 244 -8.48 -21.55 -2.59
C SER A 244 -8.59 -20.26 -1.76
N SER A 245 -9.08 -19.17 -2.35
CA SER A 245 -9.32 -17.93 -1.61
C SER A 245 -10.43 -18.06 -0.58
N LEU A 246 -11.53 -18.75 -0.92
CA LEU A 246 -12.61 -19.02 0.05
C LEU A 246 -12.15 -19.93 1.18
N ALA A 247 -11.42 -21.02 0.86
CA ALA A 247 -10.87 -21.93 1.86
C ALA A 247 -9.84 -21.23 2.76
N GLY A 248 -8.92 -20.45 2.18
CA GLY A 248 -7.96 -19.64 2.93
C GLY A 248 -8.63 -18.58 3.81
N GLY A 249 -9.66 -17.92 3.28
CA GLY A 249 -10.48 -16.99 4.06
C GLY A 249 -11.14 -17.65 5.26
N PHE A 250 -11.75 -18.82 5.07
CA PHE A 250 -12.33 -19.58 6.17
C PHE A 250 -11.28 -20.00 7.21
N PHE A 251 -10.11 -20.46 6.77
CA PHE A 251 -9.00 -20.84 7.65
C PHE A 251 -8.56 -19.65 8.52
N PHE A 252 -8.32 -18.47 7.95
CA PHE A 252 -7.93 -17.28 8.72
C PHE A 252 -9.04 -16.78 9.63
N PHE A 253 -10.31 -16.95 9.27
CA PHE A 253 -11.44 -16.66 10.15
C PHE A 253 -11.44 -17.56 11.39
N VAL A 254 -11.21 -18.87 11.22
CA VAL A 254 -11.10 -19.81 12.34
C VAL A 254 -9.92 -19.44 13.24
N LEU A 255 -8.75 -19.10 12.67
CA LEU A 255 -7.60 -18.63 13.44
C LEU A 255 -7.92 -17.35 14.23
N ALA A 256 -8.63 -16.41 13.62
CA ALA A 256 -9.08 -15.19 14.29
C ALA A 256 -10.00 -15.51 15.48
N LEU A 257 -10.93 -16.47 15.32
CA LEU A 257 -11.84 -16.90 16.35
C LEU A 257 -11.12 -17.56 17.53
N LEU A 258 -10.18 -18.46 17.24
CA LEU A 258 -9.38 -19.14 18.27
C LEU A 258 -8.51 -18.16 19.06
N SER A 259 -7.92 -17.20 18.36
CA SER A 259 -7.05 -16.18 18.96
C SER A 259 -7.82 -15.08 19.72
N PHE A 260 -9.12 -14.90 19.43
CA PHE A 260 -9.91 -13.80 19.98
C PHE A 260 -9.99 -13.84 21.50
N ARG A 261 -10.30 -14.98 22.10
CA ARG A 261 -10.47 -15.12 23.56
C ARG A 261 -9.17 -14.87 24.32
N SER A 262 -8.03 -15.36 23.84
CA SER A 262 -6.73 -15.21 24.50
C SER A 262 -6.21 -13.78 24.42
N ARG A 263 -6.38 -13.14 23.26
CA ARG A 263 -5.86 -11.78 22.99
C ARG A 263 -6.75 -10.66 23.52
N THR A 264 -8.02 -10.92 23.78
CA THR A 264 -8.97 -9.91 24.27
C THR A 264 -9.04 -9.87 25.80
N ARG A 265 -8.70 -10.97 26.49
CA ARG A 265 -8.61 -11.03 27.96
C ARG A 265 -7.47 -10.18 28.53
N GLU A 266 -6.40 -10.00 27.78
CA GLU A 266 -5.28 -9.13 28.14
C GLU A 266 -5.48 -7.69 27.67
N GLN A 267 -6.56 -7.05 28.05
CA GLN A 267 -6.63 -5.58 28.00
C GLN A 267 -5.72 -5.01 29.09
N LYS A 268 -4.41 -5.10 28.87
CA LYS A 268 -3.49 -4.17 29.51
C LYS A 268 -3.91 -2.81 28.99
N VAL A 269 -4.41 -1.97 29.91
CA VAL A 269 -4.57 -0.53 29.66
C VAL A 269 -3.33 -0.13 28.88
N VAL A 270 -3.49 0.25 27.61
CA VAL A 270 -2.38 0.73 26.80
C VAL A 270 -1.92 1.96 27.53
N SER A 271 -0.91 1.79 28.39
CA SER A 271 -0.39 2.86 29.22
C SER A 271 0.08 3.93 28.23
N GLN A 272 -0.63 5.04 28.30
CA GLN A 272 -0.34 6.23 27.54
C GLN A 272 1.17 6.48 27.60
N GLY A 273 1.83 6.46 26.44
CA GLY A 273 3.14 7.06 26.31
C GLY A 273 4.38 6.20 26.53
N ARG A 274 4.32 4.90 26.86
CA ARG A 274 5.52 4.06 26.87
C ARG A 274 5.85 3.58 25.44
N GLY A 275 6.39 4.51 24.63
CA GLY A 275 7.09 4.17 23.40
C GLY A 275 8.31 3.29 23.68
N MET A 276 8.87 2.67 22.65
CA MET A 276 10.07 1.82 22.74
C MET A 276 11.22 2.54 23.45
N VAL A 277 11.34 3.86 23.25
CA VAL A 277 12.33 4.75 23.87
C VAL A 277 12.17 4.83 25.39
N THR A 278 10.95 4.94 25.92
CA THR A 278 10.71 5.01 27.37
C THR A 278 10.83 3.66 28.07
N ARG A 279 10.68 2.56 27.33
CA ARG A 279 10.81 1.20 27.88
C ARG A 279 12.27 0.79 28.02
N THR A 280 13.14 1.32 27.18
CA THR A 280 14.60 1.06 27.19
C THR A 280 15.38 2.04 28.08
N GLN A 281 14.77 3.17 28.48
CA GLN A 281 15.43 4.22 29.27
C GLN A 281 15.99 3.75 30.63
N GLY A 282 15.55 2.60 31.15
CA GLY A 282 16.03 2.04 32.42
C GLY A 282 17.08 0.93 32.30
N ARG A 283 17.36 0.41 31.10
CA ARG A 283 18.24 -0.78 30.94
C ARG A 283 19.52 -0.57 30.15
N LEU A 284 19.57 0.38 29.21
CA LEU A 284 20.72 0.64 28.35
C LEU A 284 20.84 2.14 28.06
N SER A 285 21.86 2.79 28.60
CA SER A 285 22.10 4.23 28.39
C SER A 285 22.30 4.65 26.92
N LEU A 286 22.75 3.71 26.07
CA LEU A 286 22.94 3.90 24.62
C LEU A 286 21.63 4.22 23.86
N PHE A 287 20.49 3.76 24.38
CA PHE A 287 19.16 3.94 23.74
C PHE A 287 18.34 5.08 24.36
N SER A 288 18.94 5.82 25.29
CA SER A 288 18.31 6.98 25.91
C SER A 288 18.13 8.11 24.90
N ALA A 289 17.03 8.87 25.05
CA ALA A 289 16.72 10.03 24.20
C ALA A 289 17.76 11.16 24.32
N GLY A 290 18.61 11.12 25.35
CA GLY A 290 19.65 12.11 25.58
C GLY A 290 19.11 13.50 25.96
N ARG A 291 19.98 14.51 25.96
CA ARG A 291 19.61 15.91 26.17
C ARG A 291 18.77 16.44 24.99
N CYS A 292 17.85 17.34 25.28
CA CYS A 292 17.08 18.06 24.28
C CYS A 292 18.04 18.90 23.40
N TRP A 293 17.81 18.91 22.11
CA TRP A 293 18.58 19.70 21.13
C TRP A 293 18.17 21.17 21.18
N GLU A 294 18.92 22.05 20.55
CA GLU A 294 18.59 23.46 20.39
C GLU A 294 17.20 23.68 19.77
N LYS A 295 16.78 22.74 18.89
CA LYS A 295 15.44 22.69 18.32
C LYS A 295 14.61 21.60 19.00
N PRO A 296 13.82 21.92 20.03
CA PRO A 296 13.14 20.92 20.88
C PRO A 296 12.07 20.11 20.14
N LEU A 297 11.40 20.69 19.15
CA LEU A 297 10.41 19.97 18.34
C LEU A 297 11.07 18.92 17.43
N VAL A 298 12.24 19.24 16.86
CA VAL A 298 13.03 18.28 16.06
C VAL A 298 13.43 17.08 16.92
N TRP A 299 13.96 17.34 18.12
CA TRP A 299 14.34 16.29 19.06
C TRP A 299 13.15 15.44 19.50
N LYS A 300 12.00 16.08 19.81
CA LYS A 300 10.76 15.40 20.21
C LYS A 300 10.31 14.44 19.11
N ASP A 301 10.15 14.93 17.89
CA ASP A 301 9.59 14.14 16.79
C ASP A 301 10.54 13.05 16.32
N PHE A 302 11.86 13.30 16.34
CA PHE A 302 12.85 12.25 16.09
C PHE A 302 12.71 11.09 17.10
N ASN A 303 12.66 11.39 18.42
CA ASN A 303 12.65 10.34 19.43
C ASN A 303 11.28 9.66 19.60
N PHE A 304 10.18 10.41 19.50
CA PHE A 304 8.84 9.89 19.83
C PHE A 304 7.99 9.54 18.59
N LEU A 305 8.18 10.24 17.47
CA LEU A 305 7.45 9.96 16.24
C LEU A 305 8.22 8.96 15.33
N ALA A 306 9.49 9.24 15.07
CA ALA A 306 10.34 8.38 14.22
C ALA A 306 10.93 7.17 14.97
N GLY A 307 10.80 7.12 16.31
CA GLY A 307 11.26 6.01 17.16
C GLY A 307 12.70 6.12 17.64
N GLY A 308 13.41 7.23 17.33
CA GLY A 308 14.76 7.53 17.82
C GLY A 308 15.84 6.52 17.41
N LYS A 309 16.95 6.53 18.15
CA LYS A 309 18.08 5.62 17.91
C LYS A 309 17.72 4.13 17.82
N PRO A 310 16.85 3.55 18.69
CA PRO A 310 16.52 2.14 18.59
C PRO A 310 15.82 1.78 17.27
N MET A 311 14.96 2.65 16.75
CA MET A 311 14.29 2.38 15.48
C MET A 311 15.22 2.52 14.28
N LEU A 312 16.22 3.42 14.34
CA LEU A 312 17.28 3.49 13.34
C LEU A 312 18.03 2.16 13.25
N ILE A 313 18.42 1.59 14.39
CA ILE A 313 19.11 0.29 14.43
C ILE A 313 18.24 -0.83 13.87
N VAL A 314 16.97 -0.89 14.25
CA VAL A 314 16.03 -1.91 13.73
C VAL A 314 15.87 -1.80 12.22
N LYS A 315 15.73 -0.59 11.68
CA LYS A 315 15.63 -0.36 10.22
C LYS A 315 16.93 -0.76 9.53
N THR A 316 18.08 -0.37 10.07
CA THR A 316 19.40 -0.71 9.52
C THR A 316 19.60 -2.23 9.48
N LEU A 317 19.34 -2.93 10.60
CA LEU A 317 19.44 -4.39 10.67
C LEU A 317 18.45 -5.08 9.70
N GLY A 318 17.23 -4.56 9.58
CA GLY A 318 16.24 -5.08 8.63
C GLY A 318 16.71 -4.97 7.19
N LEU A 319 17.29 -3.82 6.80
CA LEU A 319 17.85 -3.62 5.46
C LEU A 319 19.05 -4.53 5.22
N PHE A 320 19.96 -4.68 6.19
CA PHE A 320 21.09 -5.62 6.08
C PHE A 320 20.63 -7.06 5.92
N MET A 321 19.60 -7.46 6.63
CA MET A 321 19.02 -8.80 6.49
C MET A 321 18.46 -9.03 5.09
N VAL A 322 17.71 -8.07 4.55
CA VAL A 322 17.15 -8.14 3.19
C VAL A 322 18.27 -8.18 2.13
N ALA A 323 19.29 -7.33 2.27
CA ALA A 323 20.44 -7.29 1.38
C ALA A 323 21.24 -8.60 1.45
N GLY A 324 21.47 -9.15 2.64
CA GLY A 324 22.17 -10.42 2.84
C GLY A 324 21.44 -11.61 2.24
N ILE A 325 20.10 -11.66 2.38
CA ILE A 325 19.27 -12.69 1.74
C ILE A 325 19.37 -12.60 0.22
N PHE A 326 19.29 -11.40 -0.34
CA PHE A 326 19.39 -11.21 -1.78
C PHE A 326 20.79 -11.60 -2.29
N MET A 327 21.85 -11.15 -1.63
CA MET A 327 23.23 -11.50 -1.96
C MET A 327 23.45 -13.02 -1.92
N PHE A 328 22.91 -13.69 -0.90
CA PHE A 328 22.98 -15.14 -0.78
C PHE A 328 22.34 -15.84 -1.99
N PHE A 329 21.14 -15.42 -2.41
CA PHE A 329 20.49 -15.98 -3.60
C PHE A 329 21.22 -15.62 -4.89
N SER A 330 21.79 -14.42 -5.02
CA SER A 330 22.60 -14.03 -6.18
C SER A 330 23.86 -14.90 -6.31
N ILE A 331 24.55 -15.14 -5.21
CA ILE A 331 25.72 -16.03 -5.17
C ILE A 331 25.33 -17.46 -5.59
N LEU A 332 24.23 -17.98 -5.04
CA LEU A 332 23.73 -19.31 -5.41
C LEU A 332 23.37 -19.42 -6.89
N ALA A 333 22.75 -18.40 -7.46
CA ALA A 333 22.38 -18.37 -8.87
C ALA A 333 23.61 -18.39 -9.79
N VAL A 334 24.67 -17.67 -9.42
CA VAL A 334 25.91 -17.59 -10.22
C VAL A 334 26.75 -18.84 -10.07
N THR A 335 26.88 -19.41 -8.85
CA THR A 335 27.68 -20.63 -8.63
C THR A 335 27.11 -21.86 -9.34
N ASN A 336 25.79 -21.84 -9.66
CA ASN A 336 25.12 -22.94 -10.38
C ASN A 336 25.18 -22.84 -11.90
N SER A 337 25.61 -21.72 -12.46
CA SER A 337 25.75 -21.56 -13.91
C SER A 337 27.04 -22.24 -14.37
N TYR A 338 26.99 -23.53 -14.67
CA TYR A 338 28.14 -24.32 -15.18
C TYR A 338 28.72 -23.82 -16.51
N THR A 339 28.12 -22.85 -17.16
CA THR A 339 28.45 -22.41 -18.53
C THR A 339 29.11 -21.02 -18.60
N ILE A 340 29.13 -20.24 -17.54
CA ILE A 340 29.67 -18.88 -17.58
C ILE A 340 30.75 -18.76 -16.50
N LYS A 341 31.93 -18.26 -16.89
CA LYS A 341 32.95 -17.79 -15.91
C LYS A 341 32.27 -16.89 -14.94
N THR A 342 32.31 -17.24 -13.67
CA THR A 342 31.72 -16.49 -12.55
C THR A 342 32.30 -15.09 -12.55
N ASP A 343 31.56 -14.13 -13.05
CA ASP A 343 31.96 -12.73 -12.98
C ASP A 343 31.37 -12.13 -11.69
N TRP A 344 32.21 -12.06 -10.67
CA TRP A 344 31.81 -11.51 -9.37
C TRP A 344 31.32 -10.07 -9.47
N THR A 345 31.74 -9.34 -10.52
CA THR A 345 31.29 -7.98 -10.78
C THR A 345 29.78 -7.92 -11.02
N GLU A 346 29.23 -8.82 -11.83
CA GLU A 346 27.78 -8.91 -12.08
C GLU A 346 26.98 -9.16 -10.79
N VAL A 347 27.49 -10.01 -9.89
CA VAL A 347 26.83 -10.27 -8.59
C VAL A 347 26.80 -9.03 -7.72
N PHE A 348 27.92 -8.30 -7.65
CA PHE A 348 27.99 -7.07 -6.88
C PHE A 348 27.11 -5.97 -7.47
N GLU A 349 27.09 -5.81 -8.78
CA GLU A 349 26.24 -4.86 -9.49
C GLU A 349 24.74 -5.15 -9.27
N ALA A 350 24.33 -6.40 -9.47
CA ALA A 350 22.94 -6.81 -9.22
C ALA A 350 22.53 -6.59 -7.75
N THR A 351 23.44 -6.92 -6.81
CA THR A 351 23.20 -6.72 -5.38
C THR A 351 23.14 -5.24 -5.03
N GLY A 352 24.04 -4.43 -5.59
CA GLY A 352 24.05 -2.97 -5.41
C GLY A 352 22.77 -2.32 -5.93
N GLY A 353 22.34 -2.67 -7.14
CA GLY A 353 21.09 -2.20 -7.73
C GLY A 353 19.86 -2.57 -6.89
N PHE A 354 19.81 -3.81 -6.40
CA PHE A 354 18.74 -4.25 -5.52
C PHE A 354 18.70 -3.47 -4.18
N ILE A 355 19.87 -3.22 -3.58
CA ILE A 355 19.99 -2.43 -2.34
C ILE A 355 19.48 -1.00 -2.56
N MET A 356 19.83 -0.37 -3.69
CA MET A 356 19.32 0.97 -4.04
C MET A 356 17.79 0.99 -4.16
N ILE A 357 17.21 0.05 -4.89
CA ILE A 357 15.76 -0.07 -5.05
C ILE A 357 15.07 -0.32 -3.70
N ALA A 358 15.60 -1.24 -2.90
CA ALA A 358 15.07 -1.54 -1.57
C ALA A 358 15.13 -0.32 -0.63
N ALA A 359 16.19 0.47 -0.72
CA ALA A 359 16.34 1.72 0.04
C ALA A 359 15.31 2.77 -0.40
N ILE A 360 15.10 2.97 -1.70
CA ILE A 360 14.09 3.91 -2.24
C ILE A 360 12.68 3.50 -1.81
N VAL A 361 12.32 2.23 -1.97
CA VAL A 361 11.00 1.72 -1.59
C VAL A 361 10.79 1.83 -0.08
N GLY A 362 11.78 1.45 0.73
CA GLY A 362 11.72 1.58 2.18
C GLY A 362 11.58 3.03 2.64
N PHE A 363 12.32 3.95 2.01
CA PHE A 363 12.22 5.39 2.25
C PHE A 363 10.81 5.92 1.92
N ALA A 364 10.24 5.54 0.77
CA ALA A 364 8.91 5.95 0.35
C ALA A 364 7.83 5.47 1.33
N ILE A 365 7.89 4.20 1.76
CA ILE A 365 6.96 3.63 2.74
C ILE A 365 7.08 4.37 4.08
N ASP A 366 8.29 4.63 4.55
CA ASP A 366 8.52 5.32 5.83
C ASP A 366 8.00 6.75 5.81
N LEU A 367 8.21 7.49 4.71
CA LEU A 367 7.65 8.83 4.52
C LEU A 367 6.11 8.83 4.56
N CYS A 368 5.46 7.84 3.96
CA CYS A 368 4.01 7.70 4.02
C CYS A 368 3.52 7.48 5.46
N VAL A 369 4.22 6.65 6.23
CA VAL A 369 3.92 6.40 7.64
C VAL A 369 4.12 7.68 8.47
N ILE A 370 5.20 8.41 8.24
CA ILE A 370 5.50 9.68 8.89
C ILE A 370 4.41 10.71 8.56
N ALA A 371 4.11 10.93 7.29
CA ALA A 371 3.08 11.88 6.84
C ALA A 371 1.72 11.61 7.49
N SER A 372 1.36 10.33 7.66
CA SER A 372 0.10 9.93 8.30
C SER A 372 0.05 10.20 9.80
N ARG A 373 1.19 10.41 10.48
CA ARG A 373 1.29 10.53 11.94
C ARG A 373 1.65 11.91 12.44
N VAL A 374 2.39 12.71 11.65
CA VAL A 374 2.99 13.99 12.09
C VAL A 374 1.97 14.92 12.77
N PHE A 375 0.81 15.12 12.16
CA PHE A 375 -0.24 15.98 12.70
C PHE A 375 -1.28 15.23 13.53
N LYS A 376 -1.63 14.00 13.11
CA LYS A 376 -2.63 13.18 13.80
C LYS A 376 -2.24 12.85 15.23
N SER A 377 -0.95 12.69 15.53
CA SER A 377 -0.48 12.42 16.88
C SER A 377 -0.80 13.57 17.84
N GLU A 378 -0.63 14.82 17.42
CA GLU A 378 -0.90 16.00 18.24
C GLU A 378 -2.40 16.17 18.53
N ILE A 379 -3.25 15.96 17.53
CA ILE A 379 -4.71 16.02 17.70
C ILE A 379 -5.18 14.89 18.63
N LYS A 380 -4.66 13.66 18.43
CA LYS A 380 -5.02 12.50 19.26
C LYS A 380 -4.65 12.71 20.75
N TRP A 381 -3.51 13.31 21.02
CA TRP A 381 -3.02 13.57 22.38
C TRP A 381 -3.50 14.89 22.96
N LYS A 382 -4.34 15.65 22.21
CA LYS A 382 -4.81 16.98 22.62
C LYS A 382 -3.68 17.97 22.96
N THR A 383 -2.51 17.78 22.34
CA THR A 383 -1.33 18.64 22.52
C THR A 383 -1.26 19.75 21.48
N HIS A 384 -2.20 19.76 20.52
CA HIS A 384 -2.22 20.73 19.44
C HIS A 384 -2.44 22.17 19.95
N SER A 385 -3.36 22.39 20.90
CA SER A 385 -3.60 23.70 21.51
C SER A 385 -2.35 24.25 22.22
N SER A 386 -1.69 23.41 23.01
CA SER A 386 -0.43 23.80 23.67
C SER A 386 0.73 24.04 22.70
N LEU A 387 0.72 23.41 21.51
CA LEU A 387 1.71 23.64 20.48
C LEU A 387 1.52 25.01 19.80
N MET A 388 0.26 25.44 19.63
CA MET A 388 -0.09 26.75 19.04
C MET A 388 0.09 27.93 20.00
N THR A 389 0.22 27.69 21.31
CA THR A 389 0.57 28.74 22.28
C THR A 389 2.08 29.07 22.30
N LEU A 390 2.90 28.31 21.58
CA LEU A 390 4.33 28.61 21.45
C LEU A 390 4.54 29.91 20.67
N PRO A 391 5.52 30.76 21.04
CA PRO A 391 5.80 32.02 20.39
C PRO A 391 6.53 31.83 19.04
N TRP A 392 6.11 30.87 18.24
CA TRP A 392 6.70 30.51 16.96
C TRP A 392 5.65 30.57 15.86
N ASN A 393 6.08 30.97 14.66
CA ASN A 393 5.22 30.94 13.50
C ASN A 393 4.83 29.49 13.16
N THR A 394 3.58 29.28 12.75
CA THR A 394 3.03 27.97 12.35
C THR A 394 3.93 27.27 11.33
N SER A 395 4.49 28.02 10.37
CA SER A 395 5.44 27.48 9.38
C SER A 395 6.72 26.93 10.02
N SER A 396 7.26 27.62 11.04
CA SER A 396 8.45 27.16 11.78
C SER A 396 8.15 25.88 12.60
N ILE A 397 6.95 25.77 13.17
CA ILE A 397 6.51 24.57 13.89
C ILE A 397 6.44 23.39 12.91
N VAL A 398 5.79 23.58 11.74
CA VAL A 398 5.64 22.54 10.72
C VAL A 398 7.00 22.10 10.19
N SER A 399 7.89 23.05 9.87
CA SER A 399 9.22 22.71 9.34
C SER A 399 10.07 21.93 10.35
N GLN A 400 10.07 22.32 11.63
CA GLN A 400 10.80 21.59 12.66
C GLN A 400 10.25 20.18 12.88
N LYS A 401 8.94 19.98 12.83
CA LYS A 401 8.30 18.66 12.92
C LYS A 401 8.69 17.76 11.74
N LEU A 402 8.67 18.29 10.53
CA LEU A 402 9.09 17.55 9.34
C LEU A 402 10.56 17.17 9.40
N VAL A 403 11.45 18.10 9.74
CA VAL A 403 12.89 17.82 9.88
C VAL A 403 13.13 16.75 10.94
N GLY A 404 12.48 16.86 12.10
CA GLY A 404 12.63 15.86 13.17
C GLY A 404 12.23 14.46 12.75
N SER A 405 11.17 14.34 11.99
CA SER A 405 10.69 13.06 11.48
C SER A 405 11.57 12.50 10.35
N LEU A 406 12.13 13.37 9.49
CA LEU A 406 13.04 12.97 8.41
C LEU A 406 14.38 12.40 8.93
N PHE A 407 14.86 12.78 10.11
CA PHE A 407 16.02 12.12 10.70
C PHE A 407 15.83 10.61 10.93
N GLY A 408 14.60 10.15 11.05
CA GLY A 408 14.25 8.73 11.13
C GLY A 408 14.48 7.94 9.84
N THR A 409 14.66 8.61 8.71
CA THR A 409 14.87 8.00 7.39
C THR A 409 16.35 7.89 6.99
N LEU A 410 17.28 8.37 7.83
CA LEU A 410 18.74 8.30 7.59
C LEU A 410 19.26 6.92 7.15
N PRO A 411 18.80 5.77 7.71
CA PRO A 411 19.29 4.46 7.27
C PRO A 411 19.13 4.22 5.77
N TYR A 412 18.05 4.70 5.17
CA TYR A 412 17.81 4.49 3.73
C TYR A 412 18.82 5.24 2.85
N PHE A 413 19.25 6.43 3.26
CA PHE A 413 20.30 7.18 2.55
C PHE A 413 21.65 6.46 2.63
N ILE A 414 21.99 5.92 3.80
CA ILE A 414 23.23 5.15 4.00
C ILE A 414 23.19 3.90 3.11
N PHE A 415 22.06 3.18 3.07
CA PHE A 415 21.92 1.99 2.23
C PHE A 415 21.93 2.31 0.75
N PHE A 416 21.27 3.38 0.33
CA PHE A 416 21.32 3.85 -1.05
C PHE A 416 22.77 4.17 -1.47
N SER A 417 23.51 4.88 -0.65
CA SER A 417 24.92 5.19 -0.92
C SER A 417 25.79 3.92 -0.97
N ALA A 418 25.55 2.96 -0.08
CA ALA A 418 26.25 1.68 -0.09
C ALA A 418 25.94 0.88 -1.36
N GLY A 419 24.67 0.86 -1.79
CA GLY A 419 24.26 0.24 -3.05
C GLY A 419 24.93 0.88 -4.26
N ALA A 420 24.96 2.22 -4.31
CA ALA A 420 25.62 2.97 -5.38
C ALA A 420 27.13 2.70 -5.45
N VAL A 421 27.79 2.51 -4.31
CA VAL A 421 29.22 2.14 -4.27
C VAL A 421 29.44 0.71 -4.76
N LEU A 422 28.52 -0.21 -4.47
CA LEU A 422 28.62 -1.60 -4.94
C LEU A 422 28.34 -1.75 -6.45
N SER A 423 27.58 -0.85 -7.05
CA SER A 423 27.20 -0.86 -8.47
C SER A 423 27.54 0.48 -9.13
N LEU A 424 28.81 0.90 -9.03
CA LEU A 424 29.28 2.20 -9.54
C LEU A 424 29.04 2.35 -11.04
N ASP A 425 29.31 1.31 -11.81
CA ASP A 425 29.17 1.35 -13.29
C ASP A 425 27.70 1.58 -13.67
N VAL A 426 26.78 0.81 -13.11
CA VAL A 426 25.32 0.97 -13.33
C VAL A 426 24.84 2.33 -12.82
N PHE A 427 25.36 2.80 -11.68
CA PHE A 427 24.98 4.10 -11.12
C PHE A 427 25.41 5.26 -12.03
N PHE A 428 26.62 5.23 -12.55
CA PHE A 428 27.12 6.25 -13.49
C PHE A 428 26.43 6.16 -14.86
N GLU A 429 26.14 4.96 -15.36
CA GLU A 429 25.37 4.75 -16.59
C GLU A 429 23.98 5.39 -16.49
N VAL A 430 23.25 5.10 -15.40
CA VAL A 430 21.94 5.72 -15.14
C VAL A 430 22.05 7.25 -15.02
N LEU A 431 23.08 7.76 -14.32
CA LEU A 431 23.31 9.22 -14.23
C LEU A 431 23.62 9.84 -15.59
N TYR A 432 24.39 9.15 -16.41
CA TYR A 432 24.72 9.61 -17.78
C TYR A 432 23.48 9.63 -18.67
N GLU A 433 22.68 8.56 -18.66
CA GLU A 433 21.40 8.53 -19.38
C GLU A 433 20.44 9.63 -18.91
N MET A 434 20.35 9.84 -17.59
CA MET A 434 19.56 10.95 -17.02
C MET A 434 20.07 12.32 -17.47
N ALA A 435 21.39 12.51 -17.59
CA ALA A 435 21.97 13.79 -18.00
C ALA A 435 21.89 14.02 -19.53
N SER A 436 21.88 12.95 -20.32
CA SER A 436 21.86 13.03 -21.77
C SER A 436 20.47 13.33 -22.37
N GLU A 437 19.39 12.91 -21.66
CA GLU A 437 18.02 13.05 -22.16
C GLU A 437 17.17 13.93 -21.23
N PRO A 438 16.81 15.18 -21.66
CA PRO A 438 16.00 16.10 -20.84
C PRO A 438 14.62 15.54 -20.49
N ASP A 439 14.06 14.65 -21.33
CA ASP A 439 12.77 14.01 -21.10
C ASP A 439 12.82 13.07 -19.89
N VAL A 440 13.93 12.35 -19.69
CA VAL A 440 14.14 11.47 -18.53
C VAL A 440 14.22 12.28 -17.24
N VAL A 441 14.96 13.41 -17.26
CA VAL A 441 15.07 14.31 -16.09
C VAL A 441 13.69 14.85 -15.70
N LEU A 442 12.90 15.31 -16.66
CA LEU A 442 11.55 15.81 -16.39
C LEU A 442 10.60 14.70 -15.93
N GLY A 443 10.72 13.50 -16.47
CA GLY A 443 9.97 12.34 -16.01
C GLY A 443 10.23 12.04 -14.53
N ILE A 444 11.48 12.10 -14.09
CA ILE A 444 11.87 11.92 -12.70
C ILE A 444 11.32 13.05 -11.82
N ILE A 445 11.43 14.31 -12.27
CA ILE A 445 10.86 15.47 -11.56
C ILE A 445 9.35 15.29 -11.40
N LEU A 446 8.64 14.83 -12.44
CA LEU A 446 7.21 14.55 -12.37
C LEU A 446 6.89 13.46 -11.33
N VAL A 447 7.64 12.35 -11.31
CA VAL A 447 7.46 11.28 -10.32
C VAL A 447 7.68 11.81 -8.89
N PHE A 448 8.71 12.63 -8.67
CA PHE A 448 8.95 13.27 -7.37
C PHE A 448 7.81 14.23 -6.98
N ALA A 449 7.34 15.07 -7.91
CA ALA A 449 6.23 15.98 -7.67
C ALA A 449 4.94 15.21 -7.32
N GLN A 450 4.65 14.13 -8.03
CA GLN A 450 3.51 13.25 -7.75
C GLN A 450 3.65 12.55 -6.38
N PHE A 451 4.85 12.12 -6.02
CA PHE A 451 5.10 11.52 -4.72
C PHE A 451 4.89 12.53 -3.57
N ILE A 452 5.39 13.75 -3.73
CA ILE A 452 5.15 14.85 -2.78
C ILE A 452 3.65 15.15 -2.67
N MET A 453 2.93 15.21 -3.79
CA MET A 453 1.48 15.39 -3.82
C MET A 453 0.77 14.30 -3.03
N PHE A 454 1.19 13.04 -3.17
CA PHE A 454 0.67 11.93 -2.39
C PHE A 454 0.89 12.11 -0.88
N LEU A 455 2.09 12.53 -0.46
CA LEU A 455 2.39 12.80 0.95
C LEU A 455 1.49 13.92 1.53
N TYR A 456 1.27 14.98 0.75
CA TYR A 456 0.35 16.06 1.14
C TYR A 456 -1.10 15.59 1.25
N LEU A 457 -1.56 14.71 0.35
CA LEU A 457 -2.88 14.07 0.44
C LEU A 457 -3.00 13.22 1.70
N VAL A 458 -1.98 12.42 2.02
CA VAL A 458 -1.95 11.60 3.26
C VAL A 458 -2.02 12.50 4.50
N ALA A 459 -1.24 13.59 4.53
CA ALA A 459 -1.25 14.54 5.62
C ALA A 459 -2.61 15.23 5.76
N PHE A 460 -3.18 15.71 4.67
CA PHE A 460 -4.49 16.38 4.64
C PHE A 460 -5.62 15.47 5.14
N TYR A 461 -5.71 14.24 4.59
CA TYR A 461 -6.72 13.29 5.03
C TYR A 461 -6.50 12.80 6.47
N SER A 462 -5.27 12.77 6.95
CA SER A 462 -4.98 12.40 8.34
C SER A 462 -5.52 13.41 9.37
N LEU A 463 -5.72 14.67 8.97
CA LEU A 463 -6.34 15.73 9.79
C LEU A 463 -7.86 15.61 9.84
N ILE A 464 -8.47 15.15 8.73
CA ILE A 464 -9.93 15.14 8.57
C ILE A 464 -10.52 13.80 9.01
N LEU A 465 -9.83 12.69 8.70
CA LEU A 465 -10.33 11.35 8.92
C LEU A 465 -9.74 10.74 10.20
N LYS A 466 -10.64 10.21 11.04
CA LYS A 466 -10.23 9.44 12.22
C LYS A 466 -9.50 8.15 11.82
N TRP A 467 -9.98 7.49 10.75
CA TRP A 467 -9.48 6.21 10.24
C TRP A 467 -9.41 6.19 8.71
N GLY A 468 -8.50 5.41 8.15
CA GLY A 468 -8.46 5.18 6.70
C GLY A 468 -7.86 6.31 5.85
N ALA A 469 -7.22 7.31 6.45
CA ALA A 469 -6.63 8.44 5.73
C ALA A 469 -5.64 8.01 4.63
N LEU A 470 -4.78 7.04 4.91
CA LEU A 470 -3.79 6.53 3.95
C LEU A 470 -4.47 5.81 2.79
N ALA A 471 -5.52 5.01 3.05
CA ALA A 471 -6.27 4.32 2.02
C ALA A 471 -6.98 5.30 1.07
N LEU A 472 -7.64 6.33 1.64
CA LEU A 472 -8.31 7.36 0.84
C LEU A 472 -7.30 8.19 0.04
N ALA A 473 -6.17 8.56 0.64
CA ALA A 473 -5.10 9.26 -0.06
C ALA A 473 -4.56 8.43 -1.24
N PHE A 474 -4.37 7.13 -1.04
CA PHE A 474 -3.92 6.24 -2.09
C PHE A 474 -4.91 6.17 -3.27
N VAL A 475 -6.21 6.02 -2.98
CA VAL A 475 -7.25 5.99 -4.03
C VAL A 475 -7.32 7.31 -4.79
N THR A 476 -7.40 8.43 -4.06
CA THR A 476 -7.48 9.75 -4.69
C THR A 476 -6.23 10.10 -5.48
N TYR A 477 -5.06 9.76 -4.96
CA TYR A 477 -3.80 9.92 -5.68
C TYR A 477 -3.77 9.06 -6.96
N PHE A 478 -4.09 7.77 -6.84
CA PHE A 478 -4.10 6.85 -7.97
C PHE A 478 -5.06 7.33 -9.07
N MET A 479 -6.27 7.74 -8.69
CA MET A 479 -7.25 8.31 -9.62
C MET A 479 -6.74 9.61 -10.26
N ALA A 480 -6.20 10.53 -9.48
CA ALA A 480 -5.69 11.80 -9.99
C ALA A 480 -4.49 11.60 -10.93
N SER A 481 -3.54 10.75 -10.54
CA SER A 481 -2.33 10.46 -11.32
C SER A 481 -2.65 9.78 -12.64
N THR A 482 -3.51 8.76 -12.64
CA THR A 482 -3.94 8.06 -13.86
C THR A 482 -4.74 9.00 -14.77
N THR A 483 -5.68 9.78 -14.22
CA THR A 483 -6.44 10.78 -14.98
C THR A 483 -5.51 11.80 -15.64
N LEU A 484 -4.57 12.34 -14.88
CA LEU A 484 -3.60 13.31 -15.37
C LEU A 484 -2.75 12.72 -16.50
N SER A 485 -2.24 11.49 -16.30
CA SER A 485 -1.42 10.81 -17.32
C SER A 485 -2.18 10.62 -18.64
N TYR A 486 -3.45 10.21 -18.57
CA TYR A 486 -4.25 10.04 -19.78
C TYR A 486 -4.69 11.37 -20.42
N CYS A 487 -5.09 12.34 -19.63
CA CYS A 487 -5.44 13.69 -20.15
C CYS A 487 -4.27 14.37 -20.85
N ILE A 488 -3.04 14.00 -20.51
CA ILE A 488 -1.83 14.51 -21.13
C ILE A 488 -1.43 13.65 -22.34
N ALA A 489 -1.46 12.34 -22.22
CA ALA A 489 -0.98 11.40 -23.25
C ALA A 489 -1.85 11.45 -24.53
N ILE A 490 -3.18 11.58 -24.42
CA ILE A 490 -4.08 11.52 -25.57
C ILE A 490 -3.94 12.75 -26.48
N PRO A 491 -4.01 14.00 -25.98
CA PRO A 491 -3.73 15.16 -26.83
C PRO A 491 -2.32 15.15 -27.42
N GLY A 492 -1.33 14.64 -26.67
CA GLY A 492 0.03 14.46 -27.15
C GLY A 492 0.12 13.50 -28.34
N MET A 493 -0.53 12.34 -28.25
CA MET A 493 -0.63 11.38 -29.37
C MET A 493 -1.38 11.96 -30.57
N MET A 494 -2.47 12.68 -30.39
CA MET A 494 -3.21 13.33 -31.48
C MET A 494 -2.39 14.41 -32.17
N LEU A 495 -1.65 15.22 -31.40
CA LEU A 495 -0.76 16.25 -31.94
C LEU A 495 0.45 15.66 -32.66
N SER A 496 1.02 14.56 -32.18
CA SER A 496 2.11 13.85 -32.85
C SER A 496 1.69 13.20 -34.17
N MET A 497 0.44 12.76 -34.28
CA MET A 497 -0.15 12.27 -35.54
C MET A 497 -0.43 13.38 -36.55
N ALA A 498 -0.80 14.58 -36.07
CA ALA A 498 -1.12 15.73 -36.89
C ALA A 498 0.11 16.49 -37.42
N SER A 499 1.22 16.41 -36.69
CA SER A 499 2.48 17.10 -37.03
C SER A 499 3.66 16.14 -36.92
N GLN A 500 4.10 15.59 -38.07
CA GLN A 500 5.23 14.64 -38.13
C GLN A 500 6.57 15.20 -37.59
N GLN A 501 6.69 16.43 -37.17
CA GLN A 501 7.94 17.08 -36.75
C GLN A 501 7.94 17.83 -35.41
N LEU A 502 6.79 18.12 -34.79
CA LEU A 502 6.76 19.04 -33.64
C LEU A 502 6.79 18.39 -32.26
N PHE A 503 6.58 17.08 -32.13
CA PHE A 503 6.55 16.39 -30.85
C PHE A 503 7.33 15.09 -30.83
N ASN A 504 8.63 15.16 -31.15
CA ASN A 504 9.55 14.03 -30.91
C ASN A 504 9.97 13.93 -29.42
N SER A 505 9.54 14.87 -28.55
CA SER A 505 9.88 14.84 -27.13
C SER A 505 8.62 14.89 -26.25
N PHE A 506 8.58 14.05 -25.21
CA PHE A 506 7.55 14.10 -24.16
C PHE A 506 7.72 15.29 -23.21
N PHE A 507 8.71 16.15 -23.47
CA PHE A 507 9.10 17.30 -22.66
C PHE A 507 7.93 18.22 -22.27
N PRO A 508 7.09 18.74 -23.18
CA PRO A 508 6.00 19.65 -22.81
C PRO A 508 4.92 18.95 -21.97
N LEU A 509 4.74 17.64 -22.17
CA LEU A 509 3.76 16.84 -21.44
C LEU A 509 4.18 16.65 -19.98
N PHE A 510 5.45 16.34 -19.74
CA PHE A 510 5.99 16.22 -18.39
C PHE A 510 5.99 17.58 -17.66
N LEU A 511 6.24 18.67 -18.37
CA LEU A 511 6.22 20.01 -17.80
C LEU A 511 4.80 20.44 -17.37
N ILE A 512 3.78 20.16 -18.17
CA ILE A 512 2.37 20.40 -17.82
C ILE A 512 1.98 19.53 -16.60
N GLY A 513 2.34 18.25 -16.60
CA GLY A 513 2.05 17.34 -15.50
C GLY A 513 2.68 17.78 -14.18
N THR A 514 3.93 18.23 -14.20
CA THR A 514 4.61 18.79 -13.02
C THR A 514 3.95 20.08 -12.55
N GLY A 515 3.59 20.98 -13.47
CA GLY A 515 2.90 22.23 -13.16
C GLY A 515 1.56 21.99 -12.44
N ILE A 516 0.74 21.08 -12.95
CA ILE A 516 -0.54 20.70 -12.32
C ILE A 516 -0.30 20.09 -10.93
N SER A 517 0.68 19.19 -10.79
CA SER A 517 1.02 18.58 -9.50
C SER A 517 1.42 19.63 -8.46
N VAL A 518 2.22 20.61 -8.84
CA VAL A 518 2.64 21.73 -7.98
C VAL A 518 1.45 22.59 -7.55
N VAL A 519 0.53 22.91 -8.45
CA VAL A 519 -0.70 23.68 -8.12
C VAL A 519 -1.55 22.91 -7.09
N ILE A 520 -1.70 21.60 -7.26
CA ILE A 520 -2.43 20.76 -6.30
C ILE A 520 -1.72 20.76 -4.94
N ILE A 521 -0.39 20.64 -4.90
CA ILE A 521 0.41 20.67 -3.66
C ILE A 521 0.19 22.00 -2.91
N ILE A 522 0.21 23.13 -3.61
CA ILE A 522 -0.04 24.46 -3.02
C ILE A 522 -1.46 24.53 -2.44
N GLY A 523 -2.46 24.05 -3.18
CA GLY A 523 -3.85 23.96 -2.69
C GLY A 523 -4.00 23.10 -1.44
N LEU A 524 -3.35 21.95 -1.40
CA LEU A 524 -3.33 21.05 -0.25
C LEU A 524 -2.61 21.68 0.95
N HIS A 525 -1.50 22.38 0.72
CA HIS A 525 -0.76 23.10 1.77
C HIS A 525 -1.63 24.16 2.45
N MET A 526 -2.34 24.96 1.66
CA MET A 526 -3.31 25.95 2.17
C MET A 526 -4.47 25.25 2.93
N GLY A 527 -4.94 24.12 2.41
CA GLY A 527 -5.97 23.30 3.07
C GLY A 527 -5.54 22.77 4.42
N ILE A 528 -4.31 22.26 4.54
CA ILE A 528 -3.72 21.79 5.79
C ILE A 528 -3.61 22.94 6.81
N SER A 529 -3.09 24.10 6.39
CA SER A 529 -2.95 25.26 7.28
C SER A 529 -4.29 25.72 7.84
N ARG A 530 -5.33 25.83 6.99
CA ARG A 530 -6.70 26.17 7.42
C ARG A 530 -7.31 25.14 8.39
N GLN A 531 -7.06 23.84 8.17
CA GLN A 531 -7.56 22.79 9.06
C GLN A 531 -6.87 22.81 10.42
N LEU A 532 -5.56 23.11 10.45
CA LEU A 532 -4.81 23.28 11.70
C LEU A 532 -5.32 24.47 12.49
N GLU A 533 -5.58 25.61 11.85
CA GLU A 533 -6.16 26.81 12.49
C GLU A 533 -7.57 26.51 13.04
N ARG A 534 -8.43 25.81 12.29
CA ARG A 534 -9.75 25.40 12.76
C ARG A 534 -9.68 24.45 13.96
N ALA A 535 -8.72 23.51 13.95
CA ALA A 535 -8.53 22.59 15.07
C ALA A 535 -7.99 23.29 16.31
N ALA A 536 -7.29 24.42 16.16
CA ALA A 536 -6.84 25.26 17.26
C ALA A 536 -8.00 26.10 17.87
N GLY A 537 -8.87 26.67 17.01
CA GLY A 537 -10.02 27.47 17.45
C GLY A 537 -11.22 26.66 17.97
N ALA A 538 -11.29 25.35 17.66
CA ALA A 538 -12.34 24.47 18.19
C ALA A 538 -12.03 23.91 19.59
N GLY A 539 -10.92 24.32 20.18
CA GLY A 539 -10.49 23.92 21.55
C GLY A 539 -10.98 24.85 22.67
N ASP A 540 -11.63 25.96 22.31
CA ASP A 540 -12.35 26.85 23.20
C ASP A 540 -13.86 26.52 23.16
#